data_7b036b7df1b8b501b8c339fff5ef5859
#
_entry.id   7b036b7df1b8b501b8c339fff5ef5859
#
_cell.length_a   1.000
_cell.length_b   1.000
_cell.length_c   1.000
_cell.angle_alpha   90.00
_cell.angle_beta   90.00
_cell.angle_gamma   90.00
#
_symmetry.space_group_name_H-M   'P 1'
#
loop_
_entity.id
_entity.type
_entity.pdbx_description
1 polymer ?
#
loop_
_entity_poly.entity_id
_entity_poly.type
_entity_poly.pdbx_seq_one_letter_code
_entity_poly.pdbx_strand_id
1 'polypeptide(L)'
;RNRKIESGRRYKLFFSNETFEKFSGSGTPDSEFEALKVLSREFTSGKRKLPVVYEDKDVIFINKPTGMLSQKAKPEDISANEYILAYLIAKGELTESSFRTFRPSICNRLDRNTSGLLAAGKTLKGLQEMAKALKERSVQKYYRCIVKGTVKEASYLKGYLQKDESSNQVLIRRTKPSEGEWLPIETEYKPIRCMGGYTEFEVHLMTGRSHQIRAHLASIGHPIIGDYKYGDSGVNVYFKRNARITSQLLHASRFVFEDGREITAPCGAEFERAWNVIENL
;
A
#
# COMPACT_ATOMS: atom_id res chain seq x y z
N ARG A 1 9.32 34.32 -11.19
CA ARG A 1 9.83 35.35 -10.26
C ARG A 1 9.42 34.96 -8.85
N ASN A 2 10.38 34.47 -8.07
CA ASN A 2 10.18 34.12 -6.66
C ASN A 2 10.16 35.43 -5.84
N ARG A 3 8.97 35.86 -5.39
CA ARG A 3 8.87 36.91 -4.35
C ARG A 3 8.91 36.21 -2.98
N LYS A 4 9.76 36.70 -2.08
CA LYS A 4 9.76 36.27 -0.68
C LYS A 4 8.46 36.73 0.00
N ILE A 5 7.83 35.84 0.73
CA ILE A 5 6.66 36.13 1.56
C ILE A 5 7.13 36.81 2.83
N GLU A 6 6.63 38.01 3.13
CA GLU A 6 6.95 38.78 4.34
C GLU A 6 5.86 38.55 5.39
N SER A 7 6.30 38.33 6.64
CA SER A 7 5.39 38.14 7.77
C SER A 7 4.53 39.39 8.00
N GLY A 8 3.23 39.20 8.23
CA GLY A 8 2.29 40.29 8.52
C GLY A 8 1.61 40.95 7.29
N ARG A 9 1.97 40.56 6.06
CA ARG A 9 1.28 41.03 4.85
C ARG A 9 0.15 40.08 4.42
N ARG A 10 -0.98 40.67 3.98
CA ARG A 10 -2.06 39.92 3.34
C ARG A 10 -1.75 39.78 1.85
N TYR A 11 -1.71 38.52 1.40
CA TYR A 11 -1.54 38.18 -0.02
C TYR A 11 -2.87 37.68 -0.58
N LYS A 12 -3.29 38.20 -1.72
CA LYS A 12 -4.45 37.72 -2.45
C LYS A 12 -3.97 36.69 -3.47
N LEU A 13 -4.33 35.43 -3.27
CA LEU A 13 -4.02 34.35 -4.19
C LEU A 13 -5.21 34.18 -5.15
N PHE A 14 -4.92 34.17 -6.45
CA PHE A 14 -5.92 33.92 -7.48
C PHE A 14 -5.72 32.52 -8.00
N PHE A 15 -6.72 31.68 -7.82
CA PHE A 15 -6.79 30.34 -8.41
C PHE A 15 -7.81 30.37 -9.55
N SER A 16 -7.59 29.55 -10.60
CA SER A 16 -8.65 29.25 -11.55
C SER A 16 -9.82 28.56 -10.83
N ASN A 17 -11.05 28.71 -11.32
CA ASN A 17 -12.20 28.01 -10.75
C ASN A 17 -11.97 26.50 -10.67
N GLU A 18 -11.34 25.91 -11.69
CA GLU A 18 -10.98 24.49 -11.73
C GLU A 18 -9.97 24.10 -10.63
N THR A 19 -9.01 24.98 -10.32
CA THR A 19 -8.07 24.77 -9.21
C THR A 19 -8.77 24.95 -7.87
N PHE A 20 -9.65 25.93 -7.74
CA PHE A 20 -10.44 26.15 -6.54
C PHE A 20 -11.39 24.97 -6.26
N GLU A 21 -12.07 24.44 -7.28
CA GLU A 21 -12.94 23.27 -7.15
C GLU A 21 -12.17 22.00 -6.79
N LYS A 22 -10.96 21.80 -7.32
CA LYS A 22 -10.06 20.70 -6.91
C LYS A 22 -9.62 20.78 -5.45
N PHE A 23 -9.49 21.98 -4.90
CA PHE A 23 -9.11 22.20 -3.51
C PHE A 23 -10.31 22.34 -2.57
N SER A 24 -11.46 22.79 -3.07
CA SER A 24 -12.71 22.93 -2.33
C SER A 24 -13.58 21.68 -2.36
N GLY A 25 -13.01 20.48 -2.50
CA GLY A 25 -13.74 19.21 -2.58
C GLY A 25 -15.16 19.27 -1.99
N SER A 26 -16.09 18.50 -2.48
CA SER A 26 -17.55 18.56 -2.27
C SER A 26 -18.06 18.49 -0.82
N GLY A 27 -17.19 18.61 0.19
CA GLY A 27 -17.52 18.73 1.62
C GLY A 27 -16.76 19.88 2.26
N THR A 28 -17.39 20.64 3.13
CA THR A 28 -16.67 21.58 3.98
C THR A 28 -15.72 20.80 4.90
N PRO A 29 -14.54 21.33 5.29
CA PRO A 29 -13.65 20.69 6.26
C PRO A 29 -14.38 20.23 7.51
N ASP A 30 -15.43 20.92 7.92
CA ASP A 30 -16.24 20.65 9.08
C ASP A 30 -17.09 19.37 8.90
N SER A 31 -17.69 19.15 7.73
CA SER A 31 -18.49 17.96 7.46
C SER A 31 -17.61 16.69 7.38
N GLU A 32 -16.40 16.82 6.83
CA GLU A 32 -15.46 15.70 6.77
C GLU A 32 -14.95 15.33 8.17
N PHE A 33 -14.58 16.31 8.99
CA PHE A 33 -14.13 16.08 10.36
C PHE A 33 -15.24 15.45 11.22
N GLU A 34 -16.49 15.88 11.09
CA GLU A 34 -17.63 15.27 11.80
C GLU A 34 -17.85 13.82 11.37
N ALA A 35 -17.71 13.48 10.09
CA ALA A 35 -17.78 12.10 9.64
C ALA A 35 -16.67 11.24 10.26
N LEU A 36 -15.44 11.75 10.33
CA LEU A 36 -14.32 11.08 10.98
C LEU A 36 -14.53 10.93 12.49
N LYS A 37 -15.14 11.93 13.15
CA LYS A 37 -15.50 11.90 14.57
C LYS A 37 -16.57 10.85 14.87
N VAL A 38 -17.53 10.65 13.97
CA VAL A 38 -18.47 9.53 14.08
C VAL A 38 -17.71 8.19 14.00
N LEU A 39 -16.82 8.04 13.02
CA LEU A 39 -15.99 6.84 12.85
C LEU A 39 -15.07 6.60 14.06
N SER A 40 -14.55 7.66 14.69
CA SER A 40 -13.66 7.56 15.85
C SER A 40 -14.32 6.92 17.08
N ARG A 41 -15.66 7.01 17.19
CA ARG A 41 -16.43 6.35 18.28
C ARG A 41 -16.30 4.83 18.25
N GLU A 42 -16.04 4.23 17.08
CA GLU A 42 -15.81 2.78 16.99
C GLU A 42 -14.48 2.37 17.68
N PHE A 43 -13.47 3.25 17.67
CA PHE A 43 -12.20 3.02 18.38
C PHE A 43 -12.36 3.28 19.88
N THR A 44 -13.00 4.37 20.25
CA THR A 44 -13.24 4.71 21.67
C THR A 44 -14.10 3.64 22.37
N SER A 45 -15.11 3.08 21.69
CA SER A 45 -15.95 2.01 22.22
C SER A 45 -15.30 0.62 22.21
N GLY A 46 -14.09 0.48 21.64
CA GLY A 46 -13.43 -0.81 21.48
C GLY A 46 -14.03 -1.72 20.41
N LYS A 47 -15.06 -1.27 19.68
CA LYS A 47 -15.70 -2.03 18.59
C LYS A 47 -14.71 -2.27 17.44
N ARG A 48 -13.75 -1.35 17.23
CA ARG A 48 -12.71 -1.45 16.20
C ARG A 48 -11.34 -1.24 16.83
N LYS A 49 -10.37 -2.00 16.29
CA LYS A 49 -8.95 -1.81 16.59
C LYS A 49 -8.21 -1.53 15.29
N LEU A 50 -7.32 -0.52 15.29
CA LEU A 50 -6.38 -0.32 14.20
C LEU A 50 -5.17 -1.22 14.47
N PRO A 51 -4.74 -2.06 13.51
CA PRO A 51 -3.59 -2.94 13.72
C PRO A 51 -2.27 -2.16 13.57
N VAL A 52 -2.00 -1.27 14.54
CA VAL A 52 -0.78 -0.47 14.61
C VAL A 52 0.40 -1.39 14.95
N VAL A 53 1.47 -1.32 14.17
CA VAL A 53 2.71 -2.07 14.38
C VAL A 53 3.87 -1.20 14.83
N TYR A 54 3.81 0.09 14.52
CA TYR A 54 4.76 1.09 15.01
C TYR A 54 4.09 2.47 15.03
N GLU A 55 4.36 3.25 16.05
CA GLU A 55 3.90 4.63 16.15
C GLU A 55 4.89 5.45 16.98
N ASP A 56 5.21 6.64 16.49
CA ASP A 56 5.91 7.68 17.24
C ASP A 56 5.17 9.02 17.11
N LYS A 57 5.83 10.13 17.45
CA LYS A 57 5.23 11.47 17.39
C LYS A 57 4.93 11.93 15.97
N ASP A 58 5.70 11.47 14.99
CA ASP A 58 5.67 11.98 13.61
C ASP A 58 5.04 11.02 12.60
N VAL A 59 5.12 9.69 12.83
CA VAL A 59 4.64 8.68 11.90
C VAL A 59 3.87 7.55 12.59
N ILE A 60 3.03 6.87 11.84
CA ILE A 60 2.32 5.66 12.24
C ILE A 60 2.39 4.62 11.13
N PHE A 61 2.61 3.36 11.50
CA PHE A 61 2.58 2.21 10.61
C PHE A 61 1.51 1.23 11.07
N ILE A 62 0.68 0.81 10.14
CA ILE A 62 -0.35 -0.20 10.39
C ILE A 62 -0.09 -1.45 9.54
N ASN A 63 -0.54 -2.59 10.03
CA ASN A 63 -0.68 -3.82 9.25
C ASN A 63 -2.04 -3.80 8.53
N LYS A 64 -2.11 -3.17 7.35
CA LYS A 64 -3.35 -3.02 6.59
C LYS A 64 -3.91 -4.42 6.25
N PRO A 65 -5.15 -4.74 6.61
CA PRO A 65 -5.76 -6.01 6.23
C PRO A 65 -6.07 -6.06 4.73
N THR A 66 -6.22 -7.27 4.21
CA THR A 66 -6.75 -7.53 2.87
C THR A 66 -8.17 -6.97 2.72
N GLY A 67 -8.52 -6.50 1.54
CA GLY A 67 -9.84 -5.95 1.22
C GLY A 67 -10.02 -4.47 1.55
N MET A 68 -9.15 -3.89 2.38
CA MET A 68 -9.18 -2.47 2.74
C MET A 68 -8.48 -1.62 1.68
N LEU A 69 -9.12 -0.54 1.25
CA LEU A 69 -8.49 0.49 0.41
C LEU A 69 -7.41 1.24 1.19
N SER A 70 -6.31 1.62 0.55
CA SER A 70 -5.30 2.50 1.16
C SER A 70 -5.81 3.93 1.26
N GLN A 71 -6.46 4.41 0.22
CA GLN A 71 -7.15 5.71 0.15
C GLN A 71 -8.47 5.55 -0.58
N LYS A 72 -9.41 6.48 -0.39
CA LYS A 72 -10.70 6.49 -1.07
C LYS A 72 -10.54 6.42 -2.58
N ALA A 73 -11.36 5.60 -3.22
CA ALA A 73 -11.56 5.61 -4.67
C ALA A 73 -12.81 6.42 -5.04
N LYS A 74 -13.79 6.47 -4.13
CA LYS A 74 -15.03 7.26 -4.22
C LYS A 74 -15.27 8.02 -2.91
N PRO A 75 -16.04 9.11 -2.92
CA PRO A 75 -16.28 9.92 -1.73
C PRO A 75 -16.86 9.14 -0.53
N GLU A 76 -17.71 8.17 -0.80
CA GLU A 76 -18.38 7.32 0.21
C GLU A 76 -17.51 6.22 0.79
N ASP A 77 -16.34 5.94 0.19
CA ASP A 77 -15.44 4.88 0.68
C ASP A 77 -14.86 5.25 2.04
N ILE A 78 -14.65 4.21 2.86
CA ILE A 78 -13.81 4.31 4.06
C ILE A 78 -12.54 3.51 3.80
N SER A 79 -11.41 4.20 3.84
CA SER A 79 -10.11 3.59 3.57
C SER A 79 -9.21 3.55 4.82
N ALA A 80 -8.02 2.98 4.69
CA ALA A 80 -7.04 2.98 5.77
C ALA A 80 -6.69 4.40 6.24
N ASN A 81 -6.69 5.38 5.32
CA ASN A 81 -6.43 6.77 5.68
C ASN A 81 -7.50 7.32 6.63
N GLU A 82 -8.79 7.09 6.35
CA GLU A 82 -9.89 7.52 7.23
C GLU A 82 -9.83 6.78 8.58
N TYR A 83 -9.48 5.49 8.59
CA TYR A 83 -9.31 4.76 9.85
C TYR A 83 -8.15 5.29 10.69
N ILE A 84 -7.02 5.68 10.08
CA ILE A 84 -5.90 6.32 10.79
C ILE A 84 -6.33 7.67 11.36
N LEU A 85 -7.02 8.51 10.57
CA LEU A 85 -7.53 9.80 11.04
C LEU A 85 -8.50 9.64 12.22
N ALA A 86 -9.46 8.72 12.11
CA ALA A 86 -10.42 8.42 13.17
C ALA A 86 -9.73 7.88 14.44
N TYR A 87 -8.70 7.06 14.29
CA TYR A 87 -7.88 6.57 15.39
C TYR A 87 -7.16 7.72 16.12
N LEU A 88 -6.55 8.65 15.37
CA LEU A 88 -5.87 9.81 15.95
C LEU A 88 -6.85 10.76 16.65
N ILE A 89 -8.09 10.92 16.13
CA ILE A 89 -9.17 11.65 16.81
C ILE A 89 -9.54 10.96 18.13
N ALA A 90 -9.71 9.63 18.10
CA ALA A 90 -10.05 8.85 19.29
C ALA A 90 -8.98 8.94 20.39
N LYS A 91 -7.70 9.08 20.01
CA LYS A 91 -6.59 9.31 20.94
C LYS A 91 -6.47 10.76 21.42
N GLY A 92 -7.22 11.70 20.85
CA GLY A 92 -7.07 13.13 21.13
C GLY A 92 -5.84 13.79 20.49
N GLU A 93 -5.15 13.09 19.57
CA GLU A 93 -3.96 13.60 18.86
C GLU A 93 -4.33 14.42 17.62
N LEU A 94 -5.54 14.29 17.11
CA LEU A 94 -6.07 15.05 15.98
C LEU A 94 -7.34 15.79 16.40
N THR A 95 -7.24 17.10 16.49
CA THR A 95 -8.37 18.00 16.81
C THR A 95 -8.89 18.66 15.53
N GLU A 96 -10.11 19.22 15.57
CA GLU A 96 -10.68 19.96 14.46
C GLU A 96 -9.77 21.12 14.00
N SER A 97 -9.22 21.86 14.95
CA SER A 97 -8.29 22.97 14.67
C SER A 97 -7.02 22.49 13.96
N SER A 98 -6.40 21.41 14.44
CA SER A 98 -5.20 20.85 13.79
C SER A 98 -5.50 20.24 12.43
N PHE A 99 -6.68 19.61 12.24
CA PHE A 99 -7.13 19.04 10.97
C PHE A 99 -7.32 20.09 9.88
N ARG A 100 -7.76 21.30 10.23
CA ARG A 100 -7.87 22.44 9.30
C ARG A 100 -6.50 22.95 8.83
N THR A 101 -5.47 22.78 9.65
CA THR A 101 -4.11 23.24 9.35
C THR A 101 -3.30 22.18 8.60
N PHE A 102 -3.35 20.94 9.06
CA PHE A 102 -2.65 19.80 8.48
C PHE A 102 -3.48 18.52 8.62
N ARG A 103 -3.57 17.77 7.53
CA ARG A 103 -4.26 16.48 7.50
C ARG A 103 -3.24 15.35 7.46
N PRO A 104 -3.14 14.53 8.53
CA PRO A 104 -2.37 13.30 8.48
C PRO A 104 -2.75 12.44 7.29
N SER A 105 -1.78 11.82 6.64
CA SER A 105 -2.00 11.15 5.35
C SER A 105 -1.05 9.97 5.16
N ILE A 106 -1.49 8.99 4.40
CA ILE A 106 -0.64 7.84 4.05
C ILE A 106 0.52 8.27 3.16
N CYS A 107 1.69 7.62 3.36
CA CYS A 107 2.93 7.88 2.63
C CYS A 107 3.16 6.90 1.47
N ASN A 108 2.60 5.70 1.54
CA ASN A 108 2.64 4.68 0.50
C ASN A 108 1.25 4.10 0.26
N ARG A 109 1.11 3.37 -0.83
CA ARG A 109 -0.15 2.68 -1.16
C ARG A 109 0.11 1.20 -1.34
N LEU A 110 -0.86 0.41 -0.93
CA LEU A 110 -0.99 -1.00 -1.25
C LEU A 110 -2.27 -1.19 -2.06
N ASP A 111 -2.28 -2.18 -2.95
CA ASP A 111 -3.52 -2.59 -3.62
C ASP A 111 -4.58 -2.96 -2.57
N ARG A 112 -5.86 -2.87 -2.93
CA ARG A 112 -6.97 -3.20 -2.02
C ARG A 112 -6.78 -4.55 -1.34
N ASN A 113 -6.36 -5.55 -2.10
CA ASN A 113 -6.20 -6.92 -1.65
C ASN A 113 -4.76 -7.31 -1.25
N THR A 114 -3.83 -6.36 -1.24
CA THR A 114 -2.50 -6.54 -0.67
C THR A 114 -2.53 -6.10 0.79
N SER A 115 -2.09 -6.96 1.69
CA SER A 115 -1.99 -6.68 3.12
C SER A 115 -0.59 -6.18 3.51
N GLY A 116 -0.43 -5.74 4.77
CA GLY A 116 0.87 -5.40 5.34
C GLY A 116 1.10 -3.92 5.58
N LEU A 117 2.36 -3.54 5.66
CA LEU A 117 2.82 -2.22 6.10
C LEU A 117 2.30 -1.07 5.26
N LEU A 118 1.49 -0.23 5.88
CA LEU A 118 1.04 1.06 5.37
C LEU A 118 1.50 2.14 6.34
N ALA A 119 2.33 3.06 5.84
CA ALA A 119 2.87 4.18 6.59
C ALA A 119 2.02 5.44 6.41
N ALA A 120 1.86 6.23 7.46
CA ALA A 120 1.25 7.55 7.39
C ALA A 120 2.03 8.57 8.22
N GLY A 121 2.09 9.82 7.75
CA GLY A 121 2.61 10.95 8.50
C GLY A 121 1.54 11.52 9.42
N LYS A 122 1.81 11.57 10.71
CA LYS A 122 0.97 12.20 11.74
C LYS A 122 1.17 13.70 11.77
N THR A 123 2.37 14.15 11.42
CA THR A 123 2.77 15.56 11.31
C THR A 123 3.23 15.88 9.88
N LEU A 124 3.26 17.17 9.54
CA LEU A 124 3.80 17.61 8.25
C LEU A 124 5.26 17.16 8.07
N LYS A 125 6.05 17.24 9.14
CA LYS A 125 7.44 16.76 9.16
C LYS A 125 7.51 15.26 8.84
N GLY A 126 6.77 14.43 9.56
CA GLY A 126 6.76 12.99 9.36
C GLY A 126 6.29 12.59 7.96
N LEU A 127 5.25 13.28 7.44
CA LEU A 127 4.77 13.07 6.08
C LEU A 127 5.85 13.40 5.04
N GLN A 128 6.51 14.54 5.17
CA GLN A 128 7.55 14.98 4.23
C GLN A 128 8.79 14.09 4.27
N GLU A 129 9.30 13.75 5.47
CA GLU A 129 10.46 12.89 5.65
C GLU A 129 10.19 11.48 5.10
N MET A 130 9.04 10.90 5.41
CA MET A 130 8.67 9.59 4.92
C MET A 130 8.45 9.58 3.40
N ALA A 131 7.78 10.59 2.85
CA ALA A 131 7.57 10.74 1.41
C ALA A 131 8.90 10.92 0.67
N LYS A 132 9.84 11.69 1.23
CA LYS A 132 11.20 11.86 0.70
C LYS A 132 11.94 10.52 0.69
N ALA A 133 11.97 9.82 1.81
CA ALA A 133 12.65 8.54 1.95
C ALA A 133 12.13 7.48 0.97
N LEU A 134 10.80 7.42 0.76
CA LEU A 134 10.19 6.53 -0.23
C LEU A 134 10.52 6.94 -1.67
N LYS A 135 10.55 8.24 -1.98
CA LYS A 135 10.86 8.78 -3.31
C LYS A 135 12.34 8.54 -3.68
N GLU A 136 13.24 8.77 -2.74
CA GLU A 136 14.69 8.60 -2.90
C GLU A 136 15.11 7.12 -2.78
N ARG A 137 14.17 6.23 -2.42
CA ARG A 137 14.38 4.79 -2.21
C ARG A 137 15.36 4.48 -1.07
N SER A 138 15.50 5.39 -0.12
CA SER A 138 16.29 5.19 1.09
C SER A 138 15.60 4.25 2.09
N VAL A 139 14.32 3.91 1.86
CA VAL A 139 13.61 2.86 2.57
C VAL A 139 13.45 1.65 1.65
N GLN A 140 14.05 0.54 2.03
CA GLN A 140 13.88 -0.74 1.34
C GLN A 140 12.57 -1.39 1.78
N LYS A 141 11.83 -1.93 0.80
CA LYS A 141 10.49 -2.52 1.02
C LYS A 141 10.52 -3.99 0.66
N TYR A 142 10.22 -4.84 1.63
CA TYR A 142 10.17 -6.28 1.46
C TYR A 142 8.74 -6.79 1.58
N TYR A 143 8.40 -7.72 0.71
CA TYR A 143 7.09 -8.37 0.66
C TYR A 143 7.26 -9.88 0.82
N ARG A 144 6.22 -10.52 1.33
CA ARG A 144 6.07 -11.98 1.32
C ARG A 144 4.98 -12.33 0.32
N CYS A 145 5.18 -13.38 -0.47
CA CYS A 145 4.14 -13.91 -1.34
C CYS A 145 4.34 -15.41 -1.57
N ILE A 146 3.23 -16.12 -1.86
CA ILE A 146 3.29 -17.54 -2.23
C ILE A 146 2.90 -17.64 -3.71
N VAL A 147 3.77 -18.25 -4.51
CA VAL A 147 3.62 -18.40 -5.96
C VAL A 147 3.49 -19.86 -6.38
N LYS A 148 2.88 -20.08 -7.56
CA LYS A 148 2.93 -21.35 -8.27
C LYS A 148 4.34 -21.60 -8.82
N GLY A 149 4.84 -22.82 -8.69
CA GLY A 149 6.11 -23.27 -9.24
C GLY A 149 7.18 -23.50 -8.18
N THR A 150 8.11 -24.39 -8.50
CA THR A 150 9.27 -24.72 -7.69
C THR A 150 10.45 -23.84 -8.11
N VAL A 151 10.84 -22.90 -7.26
CA VAL A 151 11.94 -22.00 -7.49
C VAL A 151 12.94 -22.14 -6.35
N LYS A 152 14.20 -22.44 -6.68
CA LYS A 152 15.27 -22.71 -5.69
C LYS A 152 16.29 -21.58 -5.58
N GLU A 153 16.35 -20.68 -6.58
CA GLU A 153 17.36 -19.64 -6.67
C GLU A 153 16.73 -18.25 -6.58
N ALA A 154 17.48 -17.34 -5.97
CA ALA A 154 17.15 -15.91 -6.00
C ALA A 154 17.34 -15.34 -7.40
N SER A 155 16.59 -14.30 -7.74
CA SER A 155 16.72 -13.62 -9.03
C SER A 155 16.39 -12.15 -8.93
N TYR A 156 17.03 -11.38 -9.79
CA TYR A 156 16.82 -9.96 -9.99
C TYR A 156 16.18 -9.72 -11.36
N LEU A 157 14.96 -9.23 -11.35
CA LEU A 157 14.16 -9.00 -12.55
C LEU A 157 14.20 -7.53 -12.97
N LYS A 158 14.52 -7.28 -14.23
CA LYS A 158 14.36 -5.99 -14.90
C LYS A 158 13.32 -6.09 -15.99
N GLY A 159 12.59 -5.00 -16.20
CA GLY A 159 11.61 -4.92 -17.26
C GLY A 159 11.00 -3.54 -17.39
N TYR A 160 9.98 -3.49 -18.21
CA TYR A 160 9.18 -2.29 -18.47
C TYR A 160 7.71 -2.61 -18.25
N LEU A 161 7.02 -1.68 -17.60
CA LEU A 161 5.61 -1.80 -17.26
C LEU A 161 4.83 -0.68 -17.94
N GLN A 162 3.72 -1.04 -18.56
CA GLN A 162 2.71 -0.11 -19.05
C GLN A 162 1.37 -0.43 -18.42
N LYS A 163 0.65 0.59 -17.98
CA LYS A 163 -0.71 0.43 -17.45
C LYS A 163 -1.72 0.52 -18.58
N ASP A 164 -2.60 -0.46 -18.64
CA ASP A 164 -3.83 -0.40 -19.43
C ASP A 164 -4.95 0.16 -18.55
N GLU A 165 -5.35 1.39 -18.81
CA GLU A 165 -6.37 2.08 -18.02
C GLU A 165 -7.76 1.45 -18.21
N SER A 166 -8.03 0.85 -19.37
CA SER A 166 -9.35 0.28 -19.70
C SER A 166 -9.65 -0.99 -18.89
N SER A 167 -8.64 -1.85 -18.72
CA SER A 167 -8.74 -3.10 -17.95
C SER A 167 -8.25 -2.95 -16.51
N ASN A 168 -7.64 -1.81 -16.17
CA ASN A 168 -6.89 -1.60 -14.93
C ASN A 168 -5.85 -2.71 -14.68
N GLN A 169 -5.23 -3.22 -15.76
CA GLN A 169 -4.15 -4.19 -15.73
C GLN A 169 -2.83 -3.52 -16.11
N VAL A 170 -1.73 -4.23 -15.93
CA VAL A 170 -0.41 -3.80 -16.40
C VAL A 170 0.18 -4.88 -17.28
N LEU A 171 0.86 -4.43 -18.31
CA LEU A 171 1.63 -5.26 -19.23
C LEU A 171 3.11 -5.17 -18.86
N ILE A 172 3.81 -6.30 -18.97
CA ILE A 172 5.25 -6.38 -18.71
C ILE A 172 5.99 -6.76 -20.01
N ARG A 173 7.12 -6.10 -20.26
CA ARG A 173 8.07 -6.43 -21.33
C ARG A 173 9.49 -6.45 -20.78
N ARG A 174 10.33 -7.35 -21.28
CA ARG A 174 11.76 -7.43 -20.88
C ARG A 174 12.58 -6.31 -21.50
N THR A 175 12.28 -5.94 -22.73
CA THR A 175 12.91 -4.83 -23.47
C THR A 175 11.92 -3.69 -23.63
N LYS A 176 12.42 -2.46 -23.65
CA LYS A 176 11.59 -1.27 -23.83
C LYS A 176 11.02 -1.25 -25.27
N PRO A 177 9.70 -1.28 -25.42
CA PRO A 177 9.07 -1.09 -26.73
C PRO A 177 9.34 0.32 -27.28
N SER A 178 9.33 0.45 -28.62
CA SER A 178 9.51 1.74 -29.30
C SER A 178 8.32 2.67 -29.12
N GLU A 179 7.12 2.13 -28.92
CA GLU A 179 5.88 2.88 -28.81
C GLU A 179 5.25 2.75 -27.41
N GLY A 180 4.54 3.78 -26.99
CA GLY A 180 3.85 3.82 -25.70
C GLY A 180 4.71 4.30 -24.53
N GLU A 181 4.05 4.61 -23.43
CA GLU A 181 4.70 5.04 -22.19
C GLU A 181 5.04 3.81 -21.32
N TRP A 182 6.30 3.39 -21.37
CA TRP A 182 6.80 2.24 -20.61
C TRP A 182 7.70 2.70 -19.47
N LEU A 183 7.35 2.34 -18.26
CA LEU A 183 8.10 2.69 -17.06
C LEU A 183 9.05 1.56 -16.67
N PRO A 184 10.33 1.84 -16.40
CA PRO A 184 11.26 0.82 -15.94
C PRO A 184 10.84 0.29 -14.57
N ILE A 185 10.97 -1.03 -14.40
CA ILE A 185 10.68 -1.75 -13.17
C ILE A 185 11.81 -2.68 -12.79
N GLU A 186 12.04 -2.80 -11.49
CA GLU A 186 13.05 -3.66 -10.90
C GLU A 186 12.46 -4.36 -9.68
N THR A 187 12.63 -5.69 -9.61
CA THR A 187 12.10 -6.55 -8.55
C THR A 187 13.11 -7.64 -8.26
N GLU A 188 13.53 -7.79 -7.03
CA GLU A 188 14.37 -8.91 -6.61
C GLU A 188 13.52 -9.87 -5.78
N TYR A 189 13.75 -11.17 -5.92
CA TYR A 189 13.13 -12.15 -5.04
C TYR A 189 14.11 -13.21 -4.57
N LYS A 190 13.87 -13.70 -3.36
CA LYS A 190 14.59 -14.79 -2.74
C LYS A 190 13.58 -15.85 -2.26
N PRO A 191 13.71 -17.12 -2.68
CA PRO A 191 12.89 -18.19 -2.15
C PRO A 191 13.26 -18.47 -0.68
N ILE A 192 12.24 -18.57 0.17
CA ILE A 192 12.41 -18.85 1.61
C ILE A 192 11.78 -20.17 2.04
N ARG A 193 10.83 -20.67 1.26
CA ARG A 193 10.22 -21.99 1.46
C ARG A 193 9.71 -22.52 0.12
N CYS A 194 9.97 -23.80 -0.17
CA CYS A 194 9.55 -24.45 -1.41
C CYS A 194 9.06 -25.87 -1.12
N MET A 195 7.83 -26.21 -1.53
CA MET A 195 7.22 -27.53 -1.34
C MET A 195 6.00 -27.68 -2.26
N GLY A 196 5.68 -28.91 -2.67
CA GLY A 196 4.43 -29.24 -3.37
C GLY A 196 4.18 -28.50 -4.67
N GLY A 197 5.25 -28.02 -5.35
CA GLY A 197 5.11 -27.22 -6.56
C GLY A 197 4.79 -25.75 -6.31
N TYR A 198 4.97 -25.27 -5.08
CA TYR A 198 4.77 -23.87 -4.67
C TYR A 198 6.02 -23.32 -3.96
N THR A 199 6.22 -22.01 -4.06
CA THR A 199 7.35 -21.34 -3.42
C THR A 199 6.87 -20.07 -2.72
N GLU A 200 7.35 -19.85 -1.50
CA GLU A 200 7.21 -18.57 -0.82
C GLU A 200 8.46 -17.73 -1.08
N PHE A 201 8.24 -16.51 -1.51
CA PHE A 201 9.31 -15.53 -1.74
C PHE A 201 9.33 -14.45 -0.67
N GLU A 202 10.53 -14.01 -0.31
CA GLU A 202 10.79 -12.64 0.10
C GLU A 202 11.12 -11.83 -1.16
N VAL A 203 10.36 -10.77 -1.40
CA VAL A 203 10.48 -9.90 -2.58
C VAL A 203 10.94 -8.52 -2.16
N HIS A 204 12.08 -8.06 -2.67
CA HIS A 204 12.54 -6.69 -2.53
C HIS A 204 12.01 -5.83 -3.68
N LEU A 205 11.14 -4.88 -3.35
CA LEU A 205 10.51 -3.98 -4.31
C LEU A 205 11.38 -2.74 -4.54
N MET A 206 12.24 -2.77 -5.56
CA MET A 206 13.15 -1.67 -5.91
C MET A 206 12.41 -0.47 -6.50
N THR A 207 11.45 -0.72 -7.39
CA THR A 207 10.52 0.29 -7.92
C THR A 207 9.10 -0.03 -7.47
N GLY A 208 8.23 0.99 -7.33
CA GLY A 208 6.89 0.80 -6.76
C GLY A 208 5.77 1.19 -7.72
N ARG A 209 5.60 0.46 -8.84
CA ARG A 209 4.51 0.69 -9.79
C ARG A 209 3.29 -0.14 -9.42
N SER A 210 2.12 0.31 -9.86
CA SER A 210 0.85 -0.42 -9.63
C SER A 210 0.97 -1.87 -10.11
N HIS A 211 0.52 -2.81 -9.30
CA HIS A 211 0.53 -4.26 -9.55
C HIS A 211 1.90 -4.86 -9.90
N GLN A 212 3.02 -4.13 -9.69
CA GLN A 212 4.34 -4.52 -10.21
C GLN A 212 4.74 -5.94 -9.83
N ILE A 213 4.77 -6.29 -8.53
CA ILE A 213 5.17 -7.62 -8.07
C ILE A 213 4.29 -8.70 -8.71
N ARG A 214 2.98 -8.49 -8.71
CA ARG A 214 1.98 -9.43 -9.21
C ARG A 214 2.20 -9.75 -10.69
N ALA A 215 2.26 -8.72 -11.53
CA ALA A 215 2.45 -8.88 -12.96
C ALA A 215 3.88 -9.34 -13.33
N HIS A 216 4.91 -8.87 -12.60
CA HIS A 216 6.29 -9.24 -12.87
C HIS A 216 6.53 -10.73 -12.59
N LEU A 217 6.06 -11.25 -11.45
CA LEU A 217 6.17 -12.68 -11.13
C LEU A 217 5.32 -13.54 -12.09
N ALA A 218 4.11 -13.10 -12.45
CA ALA A 218 3.30 -13.80 -13.44
C ALA A 218 3.97 -13.85 -14.83
N SER A 219 4.67 -12.79 -15.24
CA SER A 219 5.37 -12.73 -16.55
C SER A 219 6.53 -13.71 -16.69
N ILE A 220 7.05 -14.24 -15.58
CA ILE A 220 8.09 -15.27 -15.55
C ILE A 220 7.55 -16.67 -15.24
N GLY A 221 6.20 -16.86 -15.25
CA GLY A 221 5.56 -18.15 -15.01
C GLY A 221 5.34 -18.52 -13.55
N HIS A 222 5.53 -17.58 -12.61
CA HIS A 222 5.34 -17.77 -11.18
C HIS A 222 4.23 -16.87 -10.62
N PRO A 223 2.95 -17.04 -11.03
CA PRO A 223 1.87 -16.21 -10.56
C PRO A 223 1.58 -16.44 -9.09
N ILE A 224 1.15 -15.38 -8.40
CA ILE A 224 0.79 -15.43 -6.96
C ILE A 224 -0.53 -16.17 -6.78
N ILE A 225 -0.59 -17.06 -5.78
CA ILE A 225 -1.81 -17.76 -5.37
C ILE A 225 -2.88 -16.73 -4.96
N GLY A 226 -4.11 -16.92 -5.43
CA GLY A 226 -5.23 -16.05 -5.10
C GLY A 226 -5.26 -14.74 -5.89
N ASP A 227 -4.35 -14.54 -6.83
CA ASP A 227 -4.41 -13.39 -7.74
C ASP A 227 -5.37 -13.67 -8.90
N TYR A 228 -6.58 -13.10 -8.82
CA TYR A 228 -7.60 -13.27 -9.85
C TYR A 228 -7.38 -12.44 -11.12
N LYS A 229 -6.33 -11.60 -11.13
CA LYS A 229 -6.00 -10.75 -12.27
C LYS A 229 -4.83 -11.28 -13.11
N TYR A 230 -3.79 -11.77 -12.43
CA TYR A 230 -2.56 -12.25 -13.06
C TYR A 230 -2.26 -13.72 -12.73
N GLY A 231 -3.06 -14.34 -11.88
CA GLY A 231 -2.86 -15.68 -11.36
C GLY A 231 -3.36 -16.79 -12.26
N ASP A 232 -3.10 -18.01 -11.84
CA ASP A 232 -3.59 -19.24 -12.47
C ASP A 232 -5.01 -19.53 -11.94
N SER A 233 -5.99 -19.64 -12.84
CA SER A 233 -7.39 -19.83 -12.47
C SER A 233 -7.65 -21.16 -11.76
N GLY A 234 -6.99 -22.25 -12.20
CA GLY A 234 -7.15 -23.57 -11.60
C GLY A 234 -6.57 -23.62 -10.17
N VAL A 235 -5.39 -23.03 -10.00
CA VAL A 235 -4.76 -22.89 -8.67
C VAL A 235 -5.64 -22.02 -7.76
N ASN A 236 -6.16 -20.92 -8.25
CA ASN A 236 -7.01 -20.03 -7.46
C ASN A 236 -8.31 -20.71 -7.00
N VAL A 237 -8.95 -21.48 -7.88
CA VAL A 237 -10.13 -22.29 -7.52
C VAL A 237 -9.80 -23.32 -6.46
N TYR A 238 -8.67 -24.02 -6.61
CA TYR A 238 -8.22 -25.03 -5.66
C TYR A 238 -7.98 -24.42 -4.26
N PHE A 239 -7.20 -23.35 -4.17
CA PHE A 239 -6.90 -22.69 -2.88
C PHE A 239 -8.08 -21.95 -2.27
N LYS A 240 -9.01 -21.46 -3.09
CA LYS A 240 -10.27 -20.90 -2.59
C LYS A 240 -11.07 -21.98 -1.85
N ARG A 241 -11.17 -23.18 -2.44
CA ARG A 241 -11.94 -24.31 -1.88
C ARG A 241 -11.29 -24.89 -0.62
N ASN A 242 -9.98 -25.12 -0.66
CA ASN A 242 -9.28 -25.89 0.37
C ASN A 242 -8.64 -25.04 1.48
N ALA A 243 -8.26 -23.78 1.17
CA ALA A 243 -7.61 -22.86 2.11
C ALA A 243 -8.38 -21.56 2.34
N ARG A 244 -9.54 -21.37 1.68
CA ARG A 244 -10.35 -20.13 1.74
C ARG A 244 -9.55 -18.90 1.31
N ILE A 245 -8.66 -19.06 0.32
CA ILE A 245 -7.89 -17.95 -0.26
C ILE A 245 -8.75 -17.24 -1.30
N THR A 246 -9.12 -15.99 -1.04
CA THR A 246 -10.01 -15.17 -1.87
C THR A 246 -9.32 -13.98 -2.52
N SER A 247 -8.03 -13.78 -2.25
CA SER A 247 -7.21 -12.68 -2.79
C SER A 247 -5.74 -13.08 -2.82
N GLN A 248 -4.94 -12.31 -3.56
CA GLN A 248 -3.51 -12.59 -3.72
C GLN A 248 -2.79 -12.71 -2.36
N LEU A 249 -2.04 -13.80 -2.17
CA LEU A 249 -1.13 -13.97 -1.04
C LEU A 249 0.11 -13.09 -1.25
N LEU A 250 -0.08 -11.79 -1.07
CA LEU A 250 0.95 -10.75 -1.17
C LEU A 250 0.84 -9.81 0.04
N HIS A 251 1.94 -9.70 0.77
CA HIS A 251 1.99 -8.99 2.04
C HIS A 251 3.23 -8.10 2.13
N ALA A 252 3.07 -6.80 2.39
CA ALA A 252 4.16 -5.88 2.68
C ALA A 252 4.68 -6.15 4.09
N SER A 253 5.74 -6.95 4.21
CA SER A 253 6.16 -7.54 5.48
C SER A 253 7.17 -6.70 6.26
N ARG A 254 8.05 -5.94 5.57
CA ARG A 254 9.17 -5.28 6.24
C ARG A 254 9.63 -4.03 5.48
N PHE A 255 9.87 -2.95 6.23
CA PHE A 255 10.56 -1.74 5.79
C PHE A 255 11.88 -1.65 6.53
N VAL A 256 12.98 -1.42 5.78
CA VAL A 256 14.34 -1.26 6.32
C VAL A 256 14.82 0.14 5.97
N PHE A 257 15.16 0.92 6.99
CA PHE A 257 15.64 2.30 6.87
C PHE A 257 17.16 2.34 6.79
N GLU A 258 17.73 3.44 6.28
CA GLU A 258 19.18 3.63 6.18
C GLU A 258 19.90 3.61 7.53
N ASP A 259 19.20 4.01 8.60
CA ASP A 259 19.71 3.96 9.97
C ASP A 259 19.75 2.55 10.59
N GLY A 260 19.36 1.52 9.82
CA GLY A 260 19.28 0.14 10.24
C GLY A 260 17.99 -0.22 10.99
N ARG A 261 17.10 0.73 11.23
CA ARG A 261 15.80 0.46 11.86
C ARG A 261 14.91 -0.36 10.92
N GLU A 262 14.27 -1.37 11.47
CA GLU A 262 13.30 -2.19 10.75
C GLU A 262 11.91 -2.05 11.37
N ILE A 263 10.89 -1.96 10.51
CA ILE A 263 9.48 -2.07 10.91
C ILE A 263 8.90 -3.27 10.18
N THR A 264 8.29 -4.17 10.93
CA THR A 264 7.76 -5.44 10.40
C THR A 264 6.27 -5.57 10.67
N ALA A 265 5.57 -6.25 9.77
CA ALA A 265 4.19 -6.67 9.96
C ALA A 265 4.09 -8.19 9.74
N PRO A 266 3.45 -8.93 10.65
CA PRO A 266 3.26 -10.36 10.48
C PRO A 266 2.26 -10.64 9.34
N CYS A 267 2.52 -11.71 8.57
CA CYS A 267 1.55 -12.22 7.59
C CYS A 267 0.25 -12.64 8.30
N GLY A 268 -0.86 -12.55 7.58
CA GLY A 268 -2.14 -13.03 8.09
C GLY A 268 -2.24 -14.56 8.06
N ALA A 269 -3.25 -15.09 8.76
CA ALA A 269 -3.50 -16.54 8.85
C ALA A 269 -3.76 -17.23 7.50
N GLU A 270 -4.03 -16.46 6.43
CA GLU A 270 -4.19 -16.97 5.07
C GLU A 270 -2.90 -17.59 4.52
N PHE A 271 -1.72 -17.11 4.91
CA PHE A 271 -0.45 -17.72 4.55
C PHE A 271 -0.27 -19.11 5.20
N GLU A 272 -0.60 -19.22 6.48
CA GLU A 272 -0.57 -20.50 7.20
C GLU A 272 -1.57 -21.50 6.61
N ARG A 273 -2.81 -21.07 6.34
CA ARG A 273 -3.81 -21.94 5.71
C ARG A 273 -3.37 -22.44 4.33
N ALA A 274 -2.71 -21.59 3.54
CA ALA A 274 -2.18 -22.01 2.25
C ALA A 274 -1.08 -23.05 2.41
N TRP A 275 -0.15 -22.84 3.35
CA TRP A 275 0.93 -23.80 3.63
C TRP A 275 0.39 -25.14 4.18
N ASN A 276 -0.58 -25.12 5.07
CA ASN A 276 -1.22 -26.33 5.57
C ASN A 276 -1.83 -27.19 4.44
N VAL A 277 -2.40 -26.53 3.41
CA VAL A 277 -2.91 -27.24 2.22
C VAL A 277 -1.76 -27.77 1.36
N ILE A 278 -0.69 -27.00 1.16
CA ILE A 278 0.49 -27.39 0.35
C ILE A 278 1.22 -28.59 0.98
N GLU A 279 1.34 -28.62 2.29
CA GLU A 279 2.00 -29.72 3.02
C GLU A 279 1.25 -31.05 2.91
N ASN A 280 -0.03 -31.03 2.56
CA ASN A 280 -0.89 -32.20 2.41
C ASN A 280 -1.18 -32.54 0.94
N LEU A 281 -0.42 -31.95 -0.02
CA LEU A 281 -0.44 -32.33 -1.43
C LEU A 281 0.46 -33.51 -1.70
#